data_c931765dc6afd896b97fe1b7cd041630
#
_entry.id   c931765dc6afd896b97fe1b7cd041630
#
_cell.length_a   1.000
_cell.length_b   1.000
_cell.length_c   1.000
_cell.angle_alpha   90.00
_cell.angle_beta   90.00
_cell.angle_gamma   90.00
#
_symmetry.space_group_name_H-M   'P 1'
#
loop_
_entity.id
_entity.type
_entity.pdbx_description
1 polymer ?
#
loop_
_entity_poly.entity_id
_entity_poly.type
_entity_poly.pdbx_seq_one_letter_code
_entity_poly.pdbx_strand_id
1 'polypeptide(L)'
;MTAREVKLNNIQLKQIFEYLSKKVNEPGEAAKYSWFIYRTCESLAEPYARLMNELYDERREPDYPEFDKEQKALVQKYADRDEQNTVITDEQGRPLIRENIVEFTEENTKLLEKYPTLNEHWKNKEKVNFEIYQKSQSYNLTCLELSEFPSKTPPFIVGIFGY
;
A
#
# COMPACT_ATOMS: atom_id res chain seq x y z
N MET A 1 10.63 13.75 25.86
CA MET A 1 9.65 13.83 24.75
C MET A 1 9.21 15.27 24.56
N THR A 2 9.32 15.79 23.35
CA THR A 2 8.98 17.18 23.02
C THR A 2 8.10 17.19 21.77
N ALA A 3 7.05 18.02 21.75
CA ALA A 3 6.27 18.24 20.54
C ALA A 3 7.04 19.16 19.58
N ARG A 4 7.15 18.77 18.32
CA ARG A 4 7.81 19.54 17.26
C ARG A 4 6.99 19.54 15.99
N GLU A 5 7.11 20.60 15.22
CA GLU A 5 6.60 20.62 13.85
C GLU A 5 7.51 19.78 12.96
N VAL A 6 6.92 18.76 12.35
CA VAL A 6 7.61 17.83 11.44
C VAL A 6 6.93 17.91 10.10
N LYS A 7 7.69 18.24 9.06
CA LYS A 7 7.20 18.25 7.67
C LYS A 7 7.41 16.88 7.05
N LEU A 8 6.33 16.25 6.61
CA LEU A 8 6.35 14.95 5.95
C LEU A 8 5.74 15.05 4.56
N ASN A 9 6.33 14.38 3.58
CA ASN A 9 5.61 14.06 2.36
C ASN A 9 4.74 12.82 2.57
N ASN A 10 3.83 12.57 1.63
CA ASN A 10 2.87 11.46 1.77
C ASN A 10 3.52 10.07 1.74
N ILE A 11 4.70 9.91 1.13
CA ILE A 11 5.47 8.65 1.21
C ILE A 11 5.95 8.43 2.64
N GLN A 12 6.56 9.45 3.25
CA GLN A 12 7.03 9.39 4.63
C GLN A 12 5.88 9.15 5.60
N LEU A 13 4.77 9.88 5.45
CA LEU A 13 3.55 9.67 6.23
C LEU A 13 3.12 8.19 6.18
N LYS A 14 3.02 7.62 4.98
CA LYS A 14 2.63 6.22 4.78
C LYS A 14 3.61 5.26 5.46
N GLN A 15 4.90 5.40 5.18
CA GLN A 15 5.95 4.53 5.74
C GLN A 15 5.98 4.57 7.27
N ILE A 16 5.90 5.77 7.86
CA ILE A 16 5.89 5.97 9.31
C ILE A 16 4.67 5.30 9.93
N PHE A 17 3.48 5.61 9.41
CA PHE A 17 2.25 5.08 9.96
C PHE A 17 2.19 3.55 9.87
N GLU A 18 2.52 2.97 8.72
CA GLU A 18 2.52 1.51 8.51
C GLU A 18 3.56 0.79 9.38
N TYR A 19 4.72 1.42 9.61
CA TYR A 19 5.72 0.87 10.51
C TYR A 19 5.27 0.93 11.98
N LEU A 20 4.87 2.11 12.46
CA LEU A 20 4.52 2.32 13.86
C LEU A 20 3.24 1.58 14.25
N SER A 21 2.24 1.51 13.38
CA SER A 21 0.99 0.79 13.66
C SER A 21 1.20 -0.71 13.90
N LYS A 22 2.19 -1.33 13.25
CA LYS A 22 2.58 -2.73 13.52
C LYS A 22 3.23 -2.88 14.90
N LYS A 23 3.87 -1.83 15.41
CA LYS A 23 4.59 -1.83 16.69
C LYS A 23 3.71 -1.52 17.92
N VAL A 24 2.52 -0.97 17.73
CA VAL A 24 1.62 -0.56 18.84
C VAL A 24 1.36 -1.71 19.82
N ASN A 25 1.27 -2.95 19.35
CA ASN A 25 0.94 -4.12 20.16
C ASN A 25 2.13 -5.04 20.42
N GLU A 26 3.36 -4.65 20.06
CA GLU A 26 4.53 -5.49 20.35
C GLU A 26 4.94 -5.34 21.83
N PRO A 27 5.03 -6.45 22.59
CA PRO A 27 5.48 -6.42 23.98
C PRO A 27 7.00 -6.17 24.06
N GLY A 28 7.43 -5.53 25.15
CA GLY A 28 8.86 -5.44 25.51
C GLY A 28 9.57 -4.14 25.15
N GLU A 29 8.84 -3.16 24.61
CA GLU A 29 9.41 -1.83 24.37
C GLU A 29 9.40 -0.95 25.63
N ALA A 30 10.38 -0.05 25.75
CA ALA A 30 10.41 0.92 26.85
C ALA A 30 9.14 1.78 26.86
N ALA A 31 8.60 2.07 28.06
CA ALA A 31 7.32 2.78 28.21
C ALA A 31 7.26 4.12 27.45
N LYS A 32 8.36 4.88 27.42
CA LYS A 32 8.44 6.13 26.66
C LYS A 32 8.33 5.92 25.14
N TYR A 33 8.97 4.86 24.62
CA TYR A 33 8.91 4.52 23.21
C TYR A 33 7.52 4.03 22.81
N SER A 34 6.89 3.18 23.63
CA SER A 34 5.50 2.74 23.40
C SER A 34 4.53 3.92 23.41
N TRP A 35 4.70 4.88 24.33
CA TRP A 35 3.90 6.10 24.35
C TRP A 35 4.12 6.98 23.11
N PHE A 36 5.36 7.12 22.64
CA PHE A 36 5.70 7.82 21.41
C PHE A 36 4.99 7.18 20.20
N ILE A 37 5.06 5.84 20.08
CA ILE A 37 4.38 5.09 19.00
C ILE A 37 2.87 5.40 19.02
N TYR A 38 2.24 5.24 20.18
CA TYR A 38 0.81 5.46 20.33
C TYR A 38 0.40 6.89 19.92
N ARG A 39 1.08 7.90 20.45
CA ARG A 39 0.75 9.31 20.16
C ARG A 39 0.99 9.67 18.69
N THR A 40 2.04 9.14 18.10
CA THR A 40 2.34 9.38 16.69
C THR A 40 1.29 8.72 15.80
N CYS A 41 0.91 7.46 16.08
CA CYS A 41 -0.16 6.78 15.35
C CYS A 41 -1.50 7.51 15.49
N GLU A 42 -1.87 7.95 16.69
CA GLU A 42 -3.09 8.73 16.92
C GLU A 42 -3.10 10.02 16.09
N SER A 43 -1.99 10.75 16.06
CA SER A 43 -1.87 12.01 15.31
C SER A 43 -1.87 11.82 13.79
N LEU A 44 -1.39 10.70 13.29
CA LEU A 44 -1.26 10.42 11.86
C LEU A 44 -2.40 9.56 11.29
N ALA A 45 -3.30 9.03 12.11
CA ALA A 45 -4.36 8.13 11.66
C ALA A 45 -5.30 8.78 10.63
N GLU A 46 -5.80 9.97 10.91
CA GLU A 46 -6.69 10.71 9.99
C GLU A 46 -5.95 11.16 8.72
N PRO A 47 -4.76 11.78 8.79
CA PRO A 47 -3.93 12.07 7.61
C PRO A 47 -3.66 10.85 6.75
N TYR A 48 -3.33 9.71 7.34
CA TYR A 48 -3.11 8.46 6.62
C TYR A 48 -4.39 7.96 5.93
N ALA A 49 -5.51 7.98 6.62
CA ALA A 49 -6.80 7.59 6.04
C ALA A 49 -7.19 8.49 4.84
N ARG A 50 -6.96 9.81 4.95
CA ARG A 50 -7.16 10.74 3.82
C ARG A 50 -6.26 10.40 2.65
N LEU A 51 -4.96 10.17 2.90
CA LEU A 51 -4.01 9.75 1.86
C LEU A 51 -4.49 8.48 1.15
N MET A 52 -4.86 7.44 1.90
CA MET A 52 -5.33 6.19 1.33
C MET A 52 -6.62 6.36 0.51
N ASN A 53 -7.45 7.34 0.85
CA ASN A 53 -8.63 7.69 0.07
C ASN A 53 -8.33 8.52 -1.18
N GLU A 54 -7.24 9.32 -1.20
CA GLU A 54 -6.80 10.08 -2.39
C GLU A 54 -6.10 9.20 -3.42
N LEU A 55 -5.41 8.13 -2.98
CA LEU A 55 -4.72 7.23 -3.90
C LEU A 55 -5.72 6.51 -4.81
N TYR A 56 -5.32 6.36 -6.07
CA TYR A 56 -6.13 5.63 -7.03
C TYR A 56 -6.31 4.17 -6.59
N ASP A 57 -7.55 3.74 -6.56
CA ASP A 57 -7.96 2.36 -6.29
C ASP A 57 -8.99 1.96 -7.34
N GLU A 58 -8.61 1.06 -8.24
CA GLU A 58 -9.42 0.57 -9.34
C GLU A 58 -10.75 -0.02 -8.89
N ARG A 59 -10.83 -0.56 -7.67
CA ARG A 59 -12.05 -1.14 -7.09
C ARG A 59 -13.16 -0.11 -6.86
N ARG A 60 -12.83 1.20 -6.93
CA ARG A 60 -13.80 2.30 -6.83
C ARG A 60 -14.38 2.72 -8.17
N GLU A 61 -13.84 2.20 -9.27
CA GLU A 61 -14.39 2.47 -10.60
C GLU A 61 -15.75 1.77 -10.75
N PRO A 62 -16.75 2.44 -11.31
CA PRO A 62 -18.11 1.88 -11.49
C PRO A 62 -18.13 0.55 -12.25
N ASP A 63 -17.25 0.43 -13.24
CA ASP A 63 -17.17 -0.73 -14.13
C ASP A 63 -16.31 -1.86 -13.56
N TYR A 64 -15.59 -1.62 -12.44
CA TYR A 64 -14.66 -2.59 -11.88
C TYR A 64 -15.31 -3.94 -11.52
N PRO A 65 -16.51 -4.02 -10.91
CA PRO A 65 -17.09 -5.31 -10.54
C PRO A 65 -17.35 -6.23 -11.73
N GLU A 66 -17.78 -5.66 -12.86
CA GLU A 66 -18.00 -6.44 -14.09
C GLU A 66 -16.67 -6.83 -14.73
N PHE A 67 -15.73 -5.90 -14.83
CA PHE A 67 -14.38 -6.17 -15.31
C PHE A 67 -13.69 -7.26 -14.49
N ASP A 68 -13.70 -7.19 -13.16
CA ASP A 68 -13.08 -8.18 -12.26
C ASP A 68 -13.68 -9.58 -12.44
N LYS A 69 -15.01 -9.66 -12.62
CA LYS A 69 -15.70 -10.92 -12.91
C LYS A 69 -15.25 -11.52 -14.23
N GLU A 70 -15.19 -10.73 -15.31
CA GLU A 70 -14.77 -11.19 -16.62
C GLU A 70 -13.27 -11.55 -16.61
N GLN A 71 -12.43 -10.75 -15.95
CA GLN A 71 -11.01 -11.03 -15.83
C GLN A 71 -10.74 -12.33 -15.04
N LYS A 72 -11.44 -12.57 -13.95
CA LYS A 72 -11.35 -13.82 -13.20
C LYS A 72 -11.75 -15.03 -14.05
N ALA A 73 -12.81 -14.91 -14.85
CA ALA A 73 -13.22 -15.96 -15.77
C ALA A 73 -12.15 -16.23 -16.84
N LEU A 74 -11.53 -15.15 -17.36
CA LEU A 74 -10.45 -15.26 -18.33
C LEU A 74 -9.21 -15.94 -17.72
N VAL A 75 -8.81 -15.55 -16.51
CA VAL A 75 -7.71 -16.19 -15.77
C VAL A 75 -8.01 -17.69 -15.56
N GLN A 76 -9.21 -18.05 -15.15
CA GLN A 76 -9.59 -19.45 -14.94
C GLN A 76 -9.60 -20.27 -16.26
N LYS A 77 -9.97 -19.65 -17.38
CA LYS A 77 -9.95 -20.27 -18.71
C LYS A 77 -8.55 -20.66 -19.14
N TYR A 78 -7.55 -19.80 -18.88
CA TYR A 78 -6.17 -19.95 -19.35
C TYR A 78 -5.18 -20.43 -18.28
N ALA A 79 -5.63 -20.61 -17.03
CA ALA A 79 -4.78 -21.09 -15.97
C ALA A 79 -4.21 -22.48 -16.27
N ASP A 80 -2.91 -22.64 -16.05
CA ASP A 80 -2.23 -23.94 -16.16
C ASP A 80 -2.87 -24.94 -15.18
N ARG A 81 -2.99 -26.19 -15.61
CA ARG A 81 -3.60 -27.25 -14.79
C ARG A 81 -2.69 -28.46 -14.72
N ASP A 82 -2.72 -29.14 -13.59
CA ASP A 82 -2.02 -30.40 -13.39
C ASP A 82 -2.77 -31.60 -14.03
N GLU A 83 -2.21 -32.78 -13.91
CA GLU A 83 -2.78 -34.04 -14.43
C GLU A 83 -4.16 -34.36 -13.83
N GLN A 84 -4.49 -33.84 -12.65
CA GLN A 84 -5.77 -33.95 -11.97
C GLN A 84 -6.76 -32.85 -12.34
N ASN A 85 -6.41 -31.99 -13.32
CA ASN A 85 -7.20 -30.82 -13.75
C ASN A 85 -7.35 -29.74 -12.68
N THR A 86 -6.44 -29.69 -11.68
CA THR A 86 -6.39 -28.66 -10.66
C THR A 86 -5.57 -27.47 -11.15
N VAL A 87 -6.01 -26.24 -10.86
CA VAL A 87 -5.27 -25.01 -11.24
C VAL A 87 -3.95 -24.95 -10.48
N ILE A 88 -2.85 -24.78 -11.22
CA ILE A 88 -1.52 -24.57 -10.66
C ILE A 88 -1.40 -23.11 -10.21
N THR A 89 -0.92 -22.90 -8.97
CA THR A 89 -0.76 -21.57 -8.39
C THR A 89 0.70 -21.29 -8.00
N ASP A 90 1.04 -20.01 -7.89
CA ASP A 90 2.33 -19.57 -7.32
C ASP A 90 2.31 -19.64 -5.78
N GLU A 91 3.42 -19.23 -5.15
CA GLU A 91 3.57 -19.20 -3.68
C GLU A 91 2.56 -18.27 -2.97
N GLN A 92 1.95 -17.32 -3.70
CA GLN A 92 0.93 -16.40 -3.21
C GLN A 92 -0.50 -16.89 -3.51
N GLY A 93 -0.65 -18.11 -4.08
CA GLY A 93 -1.95 -18.69 -4.43
C GLY A 93 -2.58 -18.11 -5.71
N ARG A 94 -1.82 -17.41 -6.55
CA ARG A 94 -2.30 -16.84 -7.82
C ARG A 94 -2.16 -17.88 -8.95
N PRO A 95 -3.19 -18.06 -9.80
CA PRO A 95 -3.12 -18.95 -10.95
C PRO A 95 -1.94 -18.63 -11.86
N LEU A 96 -1.20 -19.64 -12.27
CA LEU A 96 -0.15 -19.52 -13.26
C LEU A 96 -0.74 -19.64 -14.66
N ILE A 97 -0.22 -18.82 -15.60
CA ILE A 97 -0.58 -18.86 -17.02
C ILE A 97 0.74 -18.81 -17.79
N ARG A 98 1.23 -19.96 -18.23
CA ARG A 98 2.51 -20.11 -18.97
C ARG A 98 2.29 -20.66 -20.36
N GLU A 99 1.52 -21.74 -20.47
CA GLU A 99 1.29 -22.44 -21.73
C GLU A 99 0.48 -21.60 -22.72
N ASN A 100 -0.53 -20.91 -22.24
CA ASN A 100 -1.46 -20.12 -23.06
C ASN A 100 -1.29 -18.60 -22.86
N ILE A 101 -0.07 -18.14 -22.55
CA ILE A 101 0.17 -16.73 -22.22
C ILE A 101 -0.13 -15.78 -23.36
N VAL A 102 0.07 -16.20 -24.61
CA VAL A 102 -0.15 -15.37 -25.80
C VAL A 102 -1.66 -15.14 -25.98
N GLU A 103 -2.44 -16.20 -26.00
CA GLU A 103 -3.92 -16.15 -26.15
C GLU A 103 -4.56 -15.40 -24.99
N PHE A 104 -4.07 -15.63 -23.77
CA PHE A 104 -4.51 -14.87 -22.59
C PHE A 104 -4.25 -13.38 -22.76
N THR A 105 -3.05 -13.00 -23.22
CA THR A 105 -2.68 -11.59 -23.39
C THR A 105 -3.55 -10.90 -24.43
N GLU A 106 -3.85 -11.58 -25.54
CA GLU A 106 -4.72 -11.05 -26.59
C GLU A 106 -6.16 -10.85 -26.10
N GLU A 107 -6.73 -11.85 -25.40
CA GLU A 107 -8.09 -11.72 -24.86
C GLU A 107 -8.16 -10.72 -23.71
N ASN A 108 -7.14 -10.64 -22.87
CA ASN A 108 -7.08 -9.63 -21.80
C ASN A 108 -6.97 -8.20 -22.37
N THR A 109 -6.26 -8.03 -23.49
CA THR A 109 -6.21 -6.74 -24.18
C THR A 109 -7.58 -6.32 -24.70
N LYS A 110 -8.32 -7.25 -25.35
CA LYS A 110 -9.71 -7.00 -25.80
C LYS A 110 -10.64 -6.71 -24.62
N LEU A 111 -10.45 -7.40 -23.50
CA LEU A 111 -11.21 -7.13 -22.29
C LEU A 111 -10.97 -5.69 -21.77
N LEU A 112 -9.71 -5.24 -21.75
CA LEU A 112 -9.37 -3.86 -21.35
C LEU A 112 -9.94 -2.81 -22.32
N GLU A 113 -10.03 -3.11 -23.61
CA GLU A 113 -10.66 -2.23 -24.61
C GLU A 113 -12.17 -2.07 -24.39
N LYS A 114 -12.83 -3.09 -23.83
CA LYS A 114 -14.26 -3.04 -23.45
C LYS A 114 -14.52 -2.06 -22.29
N TYR A 115 -13.51 -1.76 -21.47
CA TYR A 115 -13.58 -0.87 -20.31
C TYR A 115 -12.60 0.32 -20.45
N PRO A 116 -12.83 1.24 -21.41
CA PRO A 116 -11.85 2.26 -21.80
C PRO A 116 -11.51 3.23 -20.66
N THR A 117 -12.50 3.64 -19.87
CA THR A 117 -12.29 4.55 -18.73
C THR A 117 -11.41 3.93 -17.66
N LEU A 118 -11.73 2.70 -17.24
CA LEU A 118 -10.91 1.95 -16.28
C LEU A 118 -9.49 1.73 -16.79
N ASN A 119 -9.34 1.37 -18.08
CA ASN A 119 -8.02 1.17 -18.70
C ASN A 119 -7.20 2.46 -18.76
N GLU A 120 -7.83 3.61 -19.07
CA GLU A 120 -7.17 4.92 -19.07
C GLU A 120 -6.71 5.31 -17.66
N HIS A 121 -7.58 5.22 -16.68
CA HIS A 121 -7.25 5.51 -15.28
C HIS A 121 -6.15 4.58 -14.77
N TRP A 122 -6.21 3.31 -15.10
CA TRP A 122 -5.18 2.33 -14.71
C TRP A 122 -3.81 2.66 -15.33
N LYS A 123 -3.75 3.03 -16.61
CA LYS A 123 -2.49 3.47 -17.24
C LYS A 123 -1.89 4.72 -16.59
N ASN A 124 -2.74 5.62 -16.09
CA ASN A 124 -2.32 6.87 -15.47
C ASN A 124 -2.11 6.77 -13.95
N LYS A 125 -2.45 5.64 -13.32
CA LYS A 125 -2.43 5.50 -11.84
C LYS A 125 -1.09 5.81 -11.20
N GLU A 126 0.01 5.39 -11.81
CA GLU A 126 1.35 5.62 -11.27
C GLU A 126 1.69 7.10 -11.25
N LYS A 127 1.34 7.83 -12.31
CA LYS A 127 1.56 9.28 -12.39
C LYS A 127 0.70 10.02 -11.36
N VAL A 128 -0.59 9.69 -11.28
CA VAL A 128 -1.52 10.31 -10.33
C VAL A 128 -1.06 10.03 -8.89
N ASN A 129 -0.74 8.80 -8.57
CA ASN A 129 -0.27 8.43 -7.23
C ASN A 129 1.09 9.07 -6.91
N PHE A 130 2.00 9.19 -7.88
CA PHE A 130 3.26 9.89 -7.70
C PHE A 130 3.05 11.36 -7.31
N GLU A 131 2.16 12.07 -8.02
CA GLU A 131 1.82 13.47 -7.69
C GLU A 131 1.25 13.60 -6.27
N ILE A 132 0.37 12.66 -5.87
CA ILE A 132 -0.17 12.61 -4.51
C ILE A 132 0.95 12.38 -3.48
N TYR A 133 1.87 11.45 -3.74
CA TYR A 133 2.97 11.13 -2.83
C TYR A 133 3.98 12.27 -2.65
N GLN A 134 4.13 13.18 -3.62
CA GLN A 134 5.01 14.34 -3.51
C GLN A 134 4.46 15.47 -2.63
N LYS A 135 3.14 15.49 -2.38
CA LYS A 135 2.54 16.49 -1.49
C LYS A 135 3.12 16.37 -0.08
N SER A 136 3.42 17.51 0.53
CA SER A 136 3.97 17.58 1.89
C SER A 136 3.07 18.41 2.78
N GLN A 137 3.00 18.03 4.06
CA GLN A 137 2.26 18.75 5.09
C GLN A 137 3.06 18.75 6.40
N SER A 138 2.88 19.79 7.20
CA SER A 138 3.44 19.88 8.55
C SER A 138 2.49 19.26 9.58
N TYR A 139 3.08 18.54 10.54
CA TYR A 139 2.38 17.90 11.64
C TYR A 139 3.06 18.25 12.95
N ASN A 140 2.29 18.48 13.99
CA ASN A 140 2.84 18.66 15.33
C ASN A 140 2.94 17.29 16.03
N LEU A 141 4.12 16.69 16.00
CA LEU A 141 4.36 15.32 16.45
C LEU A 141 5.25 15.26 17.68
N THR A 142 5.07 14.21 18.47
CA THR A 142 5.97 13.90 19.59
C THR A 142 7.31 13.40 19.06
N CYS A 143 8.41 13.95 19.58
CA CYS A 143 9.78 13.54 19.28
C CYS A 143 10.50 13.00 20.54
N LEU A 144 11.47 12.14 20.33
CA LEU A 144 12.28 11.50 21.37
C LEU A 144 13.74 11.95 21.28
N GLU A 145 14.46 11.91 22.41
CA GLU A 145 15.91 11.99 22.38
C GLU A 145 16.50 10.76 21.69
N LEU A 146 17.62 10.92 21.01
CA LEU A 146 18.28 9.83 20.26
C LEU A 146 18.53 8.58 21.12
N SER A 147 18.85 8.79 22.40
CA SER A 147 19.11 7.73 23.40
C SER A 147 17.84 6.94 23.79
N GLU A 148 16.66 7.45 23.51
CA GLU A 148 15.38 6.84 23.88
C GLU A 148 14.85 5.87 22.82
N PHE A 149 15.49 5.83 21.64
CA PHE A 149 15.11 4.88 20.59
C PHE A 149 15.74 3.51 20.84
N PRO A 150 14.97 2.41 20.70
CA PRO A 150 15.53 1.07 20.66
C PRO A 150 16.60 0.94 19.56
N SER A 151 17.64 0.14 19.79
CA SER A 151 18.75 -0.04 18.84
C SER A 151 18.33 -0.59 17.46
N LYS A 152 17.17 -1.25 17.39
CA LYS A 152 16.59 -1.81 16.15
C LYS A 152 15.62 -0.84 15.45
N THR A 153 15.44 0.39 15.95
CA THR A 153 14.58 1.37 15.30
C THR A 153 15.16 1.75 13.94
N PRO A 154 14.36 1.72 12.85
CA PRO A 154 14.84 2.07 11.53
C PRO A 154 15.40 3.49 11.46
N PRO A 155 16.49 3.72 10.71
CA PRO A 155 17.13 5.04 10.59
C PRO A 155 16.19 6.15 10.14
N PHE A 156 15.20 5.85 9.28
CA PHE A 156 14.24 6.86 8.82
C PHE A 156 13.31 7.34 9.94
N ILE A 157 12.96 6.50 10.91
CA ILE A 157 12.21 6.91 12.11
C ILE A 157 13.09 7.79 13.01
N VAL A 158 14.31 7.34 13.29
CA VAL A 158 15.27 8.09 14.13
C VAL A 158 15.59 9.45 13.52
N GLY A 159 15.80 9.52 12.19
CA GLY A 159 16.12 10.75 11.48
C GLY A 159 15.00 11.79 11.46
N ILE A 160 13.74 11.34 11.54
CA ILE A 160 12.57 12.23 11.54
C ILE A 160 12.20 12.69 12.96
N PHE A 161 12.25 11.81 13.94
CA PHE A 161 11.74 12.03 15.30
C PHE A 161 12.80 12.17 16.38
N GLY A 162 14.07 11.86 16.08
CA GLY A 162 15.19 11.99 17.01
C GLY A 162 15.70 13.42 17.13
N TYR A 163 16.19 13.79 18.32
CA TYR A 163 16.87 15.06 18.58
C TYR A 163 17.97 14.91 19.65
#